data_2664027bb057603e11c890f863bc2bc1
#
_entry.id   2664027bb057603e11c890f863bc2bc1
#
_cell.length_a   1.000
_cell.length_b   1.000
_cell.length_c   1.000
_cell.angle_alpha   90.00
_cell.angle_beta   90.00
_cell.angle_gamma   90.00
#
_symmetry.space_group_name_H-M   'P 1'
#
loop_
_entity.id
_entity.type
_entity.pdbx_description
1 polymer ?
#
loop_
_entity_poly.entity_id
_entity_poly.type
_entity_poly.pdbx_seq_one_letter_code
_entity_poly.pdbx_strand_id
1 'polypeptide(L)'
;DDDMYMRFVGNRQGATLAKFCLEMPHSTLRLDTIWASYSISNEYFNINDILNSSTIKGRTLPSQITPADLSPLFPTLNKCDEKVILVADVIGNSSRINVKELDIYTKHRDISLNAKGSIYLNESRNHNIDLNLHDATITNEGWEFIEEKLPYLHAMIPSEVVRIGHITAQGNLRSNSTQGNITLDIDSDAGTIQARANIDNKGYYTTHITG
;
A
#
# COMPACT_ATOMS: atom_id res chain seq x y z
N ASP A 1 28.63 7.37 -2.82
CA ASP A 1 28.09 8.26 -3.88
C ASP A 1 27.52 7.37 -4.97
N ASP A 2 26.27 6.96 -4.80
CA ASP A 2 25.53 6.34 -5.90
C ASP A 2 25.00 7.48 -6.77
N ASP A 3 25.77 7.81 -7.81
CA ASP A 3 25.33 8.71 -8.87
C ASP A 3 24.01 8.18 -9.44
N MET A 4 22.94 8.88 -9.14
CA MET A 4 21.60 8.52 -9.62
C MET A 4 21.49 8.91 -11.09
N TYR A 5 21.70 7.95 -11.97
CA TYR A 5 21.48 8.14 -13.41
C TYR A 5 20.02 7.84 -13.75
N MET A 6 19.26 8.86 -14.11
CA MET A 6 17.99 8.67 -14.76
C MET A 6 18.25 8.25 -16.21
N ARG A 7 17.78 7.07 -16.58
CA ARG A 7 17.83 6.58 -17.96
C ARG A 7 16.44 6.46 -18.52
N PHE A 8 16.14 7.27 -19.51
CA PHE A 8 14.89 7.18 -20.29
C PHE A 8 15.17 6.58 -21.66
N VAL A 9 14.40 5.56 -22.04
CA VAL A 9 14.40 4.96 -23.38
C VAL A 9 12.95 4.79 -23.81
N GLY A 10 12.58 5.35 -24.94
CA GLY A 10 11.23 5.25 -25.48
C GLY A 10 11.19 5.08 -26.98
N ASN A 11 10.14 4.43 -27.48
CA ASN A 11 9.82 4.27 -28.89
C ASN A 11 8.28 4.26 -29.09
N ARG A 12 7.79 3.91 -30.27
CA ARG A 12 6.32 3.88 -30.56
C ARG A 12 5.55 2.79 -29.81
N GLN A 13 6.23 1.85 -29.18
CA GLN A 13 5.63 0.68 -28.51
C GLN A 13 5.74 0.71 -26.99
N GLY A 14 6.61 1.57 -26.46
CA GLY A 14 6.80 1.66 -25.03
C GLY A 14 7.93 2.58 -24.61
N ALA A 15 8.01 2.81 -23.32
CA ALA A 15 9.05 3.58 -22.68
C ALA A 15 9.53 2.91 -21.38
N THR A 16 10.78 3.09 -21.08
CA THR A 16 11.39 2.64 -19.82
C THR A 16 12.08 3.82 -19.16
N LEU A 17 11.78 4.03 -17.90
CA LEU A 17 12.50 4.93 -17.01
C LEU A 17 13.16 4.09 -15.93
N ALA A 18 14.48 4.14 -15.87
CA ALA A 18 15.27 3.40 -14.89
C ALA A 18 15.99 4.33 -13.93
N LYS A 19 16.16 3.88 -12.69
CA LYS A 19 16.90 4.56 -11.62
C LYS A 19 16.40 5.99 -11.37
N PHE A 20 15.09 6.15 -11.18
CA PHE A 20 14.47 7.43 -10.88
C PHE A 20 14.30 7.60 -9.37
N CYS A 21 14.60 8.79 -8.87
CA CYS A 21 14.33 9.18 -7.49
C CYS A 21 13.37 10.36 -7.48
N LEU A 22 12.30 10.23 -6.72
CA LEU A 22 11.37 11.30 -6.42
C LEU A 22 11.58 11.74 -4.98
N GLU A 23 12.02 12.98 -4.81
CA GLU A 23 12.12 13.62 -3.51
C GLU A 23 10.84 14.41 -3.24
N MET A 24 10.23 14.15 -2.11
CA MET A 24 9.11 14.90 -1.54
C MET A 24 9.58 15.58 -0.25
N PRO A 25 8.82 16.47 0.38
CA PRO A 25 9.28 17.25 1.53
C PRO A 25 9.92 16.40 2.65
N HIS A 26 9.38 15.20 2.92
CA HIS A 26 9.86 14.32 4.00
C HIS A 26 10.14 12.89 3.53
N SER A 27 9.93 12.59 2.24
CA SER A 27 10.03 11.25 1.68
C SER A 27 11.00 11.19 0.51
N THR A 28 11.60 10.02 0.32
CA THR A 28 12.43 9.71 -0.85
C THR A 28 11.94 8.41 -1.46
N LEU A 29 11.30 8.49 -2.61
CA LEU A 29 10.85 7.32 -3.37
C LEU A 29 11.89 6.98 -4.44
N ARG A 30 12.51 5.83 -4.30
CA ARG A 30 13.53 5.31 -5.23
C ARG A 30 12.90 4.26 -6.14
N LEU A 31 12.81 4.57 -7.42
CA LEU A 31 12.26 3.67 -8.43
C LEU A 31 13.40 2.96 -9.16
N ASP A 32 13.42 1.64 -9.11
CA ASP A 32 14.36 0.82 -9.87
C ASP A 32 14.07 0.95 -11.36
N THR A 33 12.82 0.64 -11.73
CA THR A 33 12.38 0.69 -13.12
C THR A 33 10.90 0.99 -13.20
N ILE A 34 10.52 1.91 -14.06
CA ILE A 34 9.16 2.06 -14.57
C ILE A 34 9.20 1.70 -16.05
N TRP A 35 8.36 0.76 -16.43
CA TRP A 35 8.16 0.37 -17.81
C TRP A 35 6.71 0.60 -18.18
N ALA A 36 6.50 1.22 -19.34
CA ALA A 36 5.19 1.42 -19.91
C ALA A 36 5.15 0.85 -21.32
N SER A 37 4.21 -0.04 -21.62
CA SER A 37 3.87 -0.40 -22.98
C SER A 37 2.64 0.34 -23.41
N TYR A 38 2.68 0.85 -24.62
CA TYR A 38 1.56 1.55 -25.26
C TYR A 38 1.60 1.26 -26.76
N SER A 39 0.50 1.50 -27.45
CA SER A 39 0.45 1.43 -28.90
C SER A 39 -0.02 2.77 -29.45
N ILE A 40 0.82 3.38 -30.26
CA ILE A 40 0.47 4.59 -31.00
C ILE A 40 0.01 4.14 -32.40
N SER A 41 -1.29 4.07 -32.57
CA SER A 41 -1.90 3.58 -33.82
C SER A 41 -2.19 4.69 -34.86
N ASN A 42 -2.16 5.95 -34.46
CA ASN A 42 -2.52 7.08 -35.30
C ASN A 42 -1.37 8.09 -35.50
N GLU A 43 -1.41 8.84 -36.59
CA GLU A 43 -0.47 9.93 -36.85
C GLU A 43 -0.60 11.08 -35.86
N TYR A 44 -1.72 11.16 -35.13
CA TYR A 44 -1.97 12.17 -34.11
C TYR A 44 -1.70 11.59 -32.72
N PHE A 45 -0.75 12.18 -32.02
CA PHE A 45 -0.41 11.84 -30.64
C PHE A 45 -1.54 12.32 -29.70
N ASN A 46 -2.24 11.37 -29.08
CA ASN A 46 -3.23 11.66 -28.05
C ASN A 46 -2.78 11.00 -26.73
N ILE A 47 -2.49 11.82 -25.74
CA ILE A 47 -2.00 11.34 -24.44
C ILE A 47 -3.05 10.48 -23.69
N ASN A 48 -4.34 10.76 -23.89
CA ASN A 48 -5.41 9.98 -23.26
C ASN A 48 -5.50 8.56 -23.85
N ASP A 49 -5.29 8.42 -25.16
CA ASP A 49 -5.28 7.09 -25.80
C ASP A 49 -4.10 6.26 -25.32
N ILE A 50 -2.95 6.91 -25.10
CA ILE A 50 -1.80 6.26 -24.51
C ILE A 50 -2.10 5.82 -23.09
N LEU A 51 -2.60 6.70 -22.23
CA LEU A 51 -2.91 6.37 -20.85
C LEU A 51 -3.94 5.24 -20.74
N ASN A 52 -4.97 5.24 -21.60
CA ASN A 52 -6.02 4.23 -21.59
C ASN A 52 -5.56 2.87 -22.15
N SER A 53 -4.61 2.85 -23.08
CA SER A 53 -4.08 1.63 -23.70
C SER A 53 -2.80 1.10 -23.02
N SER A 54 -2.20 1.89 -22.13
CA SER A 54 -0.92 1.57 -21.53
C SER A 54 -1.04 0.50 -20.44
N THR A 55 -0.07 -0.41 -20.44
CA THR A 55 0.26 -1.20 -19.26
C THR A 55 1.55 -0.64 -18.64
N ILE A 56 1.47 -0.30 -17.36
CA ILE A 56 2.60 0.25 -16.62
C ILE A 56 3.06 -0.80 -15.61
N LYS A 57 4.36 -1.05 -15.58
CA LYS A 57 5.01 -1.86 -14.54
C LYS A 57 5.98 -0.96 -13.80
N GLY A 58 5.91 -0.97 -12.48
CA GLY A 58 6.80 -0.21 -11.62
C GLY A 58 7.34 -1.06 -10.48
N ARG A 59 8.63 -0.90 -10.19
CA ARG A 59 9.28 -1.49 -9.03
C ARG A 59 10.05 -0.43 -8.27
N THR A 60 9.87 -0.42 -6.95
CA THR A 60 10.65 0.43 -6.07
C THR A 60 11.84 -0.32 -5.49
N LEU A 61 12.91 0.39 -5.22
CA LEU A 61 13.92 0.01 -4.24
C LEU A 61 13.40 0.39 -2.84
N PRO A 62 14.01 -0.10 -1.74
CA PRO A 62 13.65 0.36 -0.41
C PRO A 62 13.65 1.88 -0.34
N SER A 63 12.49 2.45 -0.09
CA SER A 63 12.20 3.88 -0.17
C SER A 63 11.71 4.38 1.18
N GLN A 64 12.21 5.52 1.64
CA GLN A 64 11.73 6.12 2.88
C GLN A 64 10.53 6.99 2.58
N ILE A 65 9.40 6.66 3.16
CA ILE A 65 8.15 7.39 2.98
C ILE A 65 7.68 7.90 4.34
N THR A 66 7.37 9.17 4.40
CA THR A 66 6.59 9.77 5.50
C THR A 66 5.13 9.75 5.05
N PRO A 67 4.24 9.01 5.74
CA PRO A 67 2.85 8.88 5.29
C PRO A 67 2.13 10.22 5.14
N ALA A 68 2.52 11.24 5.91
CA ALA A 68 1.96 12.59 5.78
C ALA A 68 2.15 13.21 4.39
N ASP A 69 3.21 12.86 3.65
CA ASP A 69 3.42 13.31 2.27
C ASP A 69 2.37 12.75 1.30
N LEU A 70 1.71 11.65 1.68
CA LEU A 70 0.62 11.03 0.92
C LEU A 70 -0.76 11.60 1.27
N SER A 71 -0.83 12.56 2.21
CA SER A 71 -2.09 13.16 2.68
C SER A 71 -2.95 13.81 1.58
N PRO A 72 -2.42 14.35 0.47
CA PRO A 72 -3.24 14.82 -0.62
C PRO A 72 -4.10 13.72 -1.26
N LEU A 73 -3.65 12.45 -1.19
CA LEU A 73 -4.37 11.27 -1.67
C LEU A 73 -5.16 10.58 -0.54
N PHE A 74 -4.59 10.57 0.66
CA PHE A 74 -5.13 9.89 1.85
C PHE A 74 -5.12 10.86 3.05
N PRO A 75 -6.17 11.69 3.22
CA PRO A 75 -6.20 12.75 4.24
C PRO A 75 -5.98 12.27 5.68
N THR A 76 -6.31 11.01 5.97
CA THR A 76 -6.10 10.40 7.30
C THR A 76 -4.63 10.26 7.69
N LEU A 77 -3.72 10.29 6.71
CA LEU A 77 -2.28 10.16 6.93
C LEU A 77 -1.58 11.47 7.32
N ASN A 78 -2.28 12.58 7.34
CA ASN A 78 -1.69 13.92 7.58
C ASN A 78 -1.00 14.08 8.94
N LYS A 79 -1.26 13.17 9.89
CA LYS A 79 -0.67 13.18 11.23
C LYS A 79 0.40 12.09 11.44
N CYS A 80 0.73 11.35 10.38
CA CYS A 80 1.69 10.27 10.45
C CYS A 80 3.06 10.77 9.92
N ASP A 81 3.84 11.40 10.78
CA ASP A 81 5.11 12.04 10.41
C ASP A 81 6.32 11.08 10.47
N GLU A 82 6.13 9.88 11.02
CA GLU A 82 7.22 8.91 11.16
C GLU A 82 7.50 8.20 9.84
N LYS A 83 8.80 8.00 9.58
CA LYS A 83 9.26 7.36 8.34
C LYS A 83 9.08 5.85 8.37
N VAL A 84 8.47 5.35 7.32
CA VAL A 84 8.40 3.91 7.02
C VAL A 84 9.21 3.60 5.77
N ILE A 85 9.61 2.36 5.61
CA ILE A 85 10.27 1.87 4.41
C ILE A 85 9.22 1.17 3.56
N LEU A 86 9.17 1.54 2.29
CA LEU A 86 8.26 0.98 1.28
C LEU A 86 9.07 0.25 0.22
N VAL A 87 8.66 -0.99 -0.07
CA VAL A 87 9.04 -1.74 -1.26
C VAL A 87 7.77 -2.15 -1.99
N ALA A 88 7.69 -1.89 -3.28
CA ALA A 88 6.54 -2.27 -4.09
C ALA A 88 6.94 -2.76 -5.47
N ASP A 89 6.25 -3.78 -5.98
CA ASP A 89 6.27 -4.23 -7.38
C ASP A 89 4.82 -4.27 -7.86
N VAL A 90 4.50 -3.42 -8.82
CA VAL A 90 3.15 -3.28 -9.34
C VAL A 90 3.13 -3.35 -10.86
N ILE A 91 2.05 -3.89 -11.40
CA ILE A 91 1.75 -3.86 -12.83
C ILE A 91 0.27 -3.53 -13.02
N GLY A 92 -0.04 -2.60 -13.91
CA GLY A 92 -1.43 -2.21 -14.09
C GLY A 92 -1.67 -1.37 -15.32
N ASN A 93 -2.92 -1.05 -15.51
CA ASN A 93 -3.42 -0.14 -16.54
C ASN A 93 -4.51 0.78 -15.93
N SER A 94 -5.20 1.55 -16.76
CA SER A 94 -6.28 2.44 -16.32
C SER A 94 -7.44 1.74 -15.59
N SER A 95 -7.58 0.41 -15.75
CA SER A 95 -8.70 -0.35 -15.18
C SER A 95 -8.31 -1.23 -13.99
N ARG A 96 -7.04 -1.65 -13.90
CA ARG A 96 -6.58 -2.58 -12.87
C ARG A 96 -5.12 -2.39 -12.54
N ILE A 97 -4.82 -2.41 -11.26
CA ILE A 97 -3.47 -2.47 -10.71
C ILE A 97 -3.31 -3.81 -10.00
N ASN A 98 -2.34 -4.61 -10.40
CA ASN A 98 -1.92 -5.81 -9.69
C ASN A 98 -0.70 -5.44 -8.84
N VAL A 99 -0.84 -5.62 -7.55
CA VAL A 99 0.22 -5.49 -6.56
C VAL A 99 0.86 -6.87 -6.40
N LYS A 100 2.05 -7.05 -6.99
CA LYS A 100 2.81 -8.30 -6.89
C LYS A 100 3.50 -8.44 -5.55
N GLU A 101 3.92 -7.30 -5.03
CA GLU A 101 4.59 -7.17 -3.75
C GLU A 101 4.31 -5.78 -3.20
N LEU A 102 3.95 -5.69 -1.95
CA LEU A 102 3.90 -4.50 -1.13
C LEU A 102 4.48 -4.87 0.22
N ASP A 103 5.64 -4.31 0.57
CA ASP A 103 6.28 -4.48 1.87
C ASP A 103 6.46 -3.09 2.50
N ILE A 104 5.82 -2.86 3.63
CA ILE A 104 5.86 -1.61 4.39
C ILE A 104 6.34 -1.95 5.78
N TYR A 105 7.39 -1.29 6.26
CA TYR A 105 7.92 -1.59 7.58
C TYR A 105 8.64 -0.39 8.22
N THR A 106 8.67 -0.37 9.54
CA THR A 106 9.53 0.53 10.31
C THR A 106 10.99 0.13 10.20
N LYS A 107 11.91 1.03 10.52
CA LYS A 107 13.35 0.80 10.37
C LYS A 107 13.84 -0.50 11.03
N HIS A 108 13.27 -0.86 12.18
CA HIS A 108 13.63 -2.07 12.94
C HIS A 108 12.68 -3.24 12.70
N ARG A 109 11.69 -3.07 11.81
CA ARG A 109 10.62 -4.04 11.56
C ARG A 109 9.76 -4.36 12.79
N ASP A 110 9.70 -3.44 13.74
CA ASP A 110 8.79 -3.55 14.89
C ASP A 110 7.33 -3.52 14.46
N ILE A 111 7.09 -2.85 13.33
CA ILE A 111 5.83 -2.90 12.58
C ILE A 111 6.18 -3.24 11.14
N SER A 112 5.56 -4.27 10.61
CA SER A 112 5.72 -4.64 9.20
C SER A 112 4.40 -5.16 8.61
N LEU A 113 4.24 -4.95 7.30
CA LEU A 113 3.10 -5.42 6.52
C LEU A 113 3.58 -5.87 5.16
N ASN A 114 3.29 -7.12 4.81
CA ASN A 114 3.51 -7.65 3.48
C ASN A 114 2.18 -8.09 2.86
N ALA A 115 1.89 -7.56 1.68
CA ALA A 115 0.64 -7.83 0.98
C ALA A 115 0.83 -7.95 -0.53
N LYS A 116 -0.10 -8.65 -1.17
CA LYS A 116 -0.27 -8.69 -2.63
C LYS A 116 -1.72 -8.78 -3.03
N GLY A 117 -2.03 -8.44 -4.26
CA GLY A 117 -3.43 -8.52 -4.73
C GLY A 117 -3.72 -7.63 -5.91
N SER A 118 -4.93 -7.11 -5.96
CA SER A 118 -5.41 -6.30 -7.07
C SER A 118 -6.30 -5.16 -6.60
N ILE A 119 -6.16 -4.03 -7.29
CA ILE A 119 -7.05 -2.88 -7.17
C ILE A 119 -7.69 -2.66 -8.53
N TYR A 120 -9.00 -2.68 -8.59
CA TYR A 120 -9.76 -2.44 -9.81
C TYR A 120 -10.24 -0.99 -9.80
N LEU A 121 -9.91 -0.25 -10.85
CA LEU A 121 -10.25 1.15 -11.02
C LEU A 121 -11.43 1.23 -11.98
N ASN A 122 -12.60 1.61 -11.50
CA ASN A 122 -13.77 1.81 -12.36
C ASN A 122 -13.92 3.30 -12.69
N GLU A 123 -14.46 3.60 -13.88
CA GLU A 123 -14.68 4.99 -14.37
C GLU A 123 -15.53 5.84 -13.42
N SER A 124 -16.40 5.21 -12.62
CA SER A 124 -17.27 5.88 -11.62
C SER A 124 -16.59 6.16 -10.28
N ARG A 125 -15.26 6.11 -10.17
CA ARG A 125 -14.46 6.25 -8.94
C ARG A 125 -14.75 5.18 -7.86
N ASN A 126 -15.39 4.10 -8.24
CA ASN A 126 -15.58 2.95 -7.36
C ASN A 126 -14.32 2.10 -7.43
N HIS A 127 -13.64 1.94 -6.32
CA HIS A 127 -12.46 1.09 -6.22
C HIS A 127 -12.90 -0.26 -5.66
N ASN A 128 -12.57 -1.33 -6.35
CA ASN A 128 -12.65 -2.67 -5.80
C ASN A 128 -11.24 -3.12 -5.43
N ILE A 129 -11.07 -3.49 -4.18
CA ILE A 129 -9.78 -3.91 -3.62
C ILE A 129 -9.90 -5.39 -3.26
N ASP A 130 -8.91 -6.18 -3.66
CA ASP A 130 -8.74 -7.58 -3.25
C ASP A 130 -7.26 -7.77 -2.91
N LEU A 131 -6.93 -7.60 -1.63
CA LEU A 131 -5.57 -7.73 -1.11
C LEU A 131 -5.48 -8.93 -0.19
N ASN A 132 -4.44 -9.71 -0.37
CA ASN A 132 -4.03 -10.78 0.51
C ASN A 132 -2.86 -10.31 1.37
N LEU A 133 -3.08 -10.30 2.66
CA LEU A 133 -2.10 -10.01 3.68
C LEU A 133 -1.34 -11.31 3.99
N HIS A 134 -0.06 -11.36 3.59
CA HIS A 134 0.78 -12.53 3.85
C HIS A 134 1.35 -12.53 5.24
N ASP A 135 1.70 -11.34 5.72
CA ASP A 135 2.27 -11.12 7.02
C ASP A 135 2.03 -9.67 7.43
N ALA A 136 1.52 -9.48 8.64
CA ALA A 136 1.52 -8.21 9.33
C ALA A 136 1.98 -8.46 10.75
N THR A 137 3.02 -7.78 11.15
CA THR A 137 3.65 -7.97 12.46
C THR A 137 3.64 -6.67 13.24
N ILE A 138 3.27 -6.74 14.52
CA ILE A 138 3.47 -5.67 15.50
C ILE A 138 4.13 -6.32 16.71
N THR A 139 5.36 -5.94 17.00
CA THR A 139 6.08 -6.39 18.20
C THR A 139 5.68 -5.56 19.43
N ASN A 140 6.18 -5.91 20.59
CA ASN A 140 5.97 -5.09 21.79
C ASN A 140 6.56 -3.68 21.62
N GLU A 141 7.74 -3.57 21.02
CA GLU A 141 8.36 -2.30 20.65
C GLU A 141 7.54 -1.56 19.58
N GLY A 142 6.86 -2.30 18.70
CA GLY A 142 5.93 -1.76 17.71
C GLY A 142 4.72 -1.11 18.38
N TRP A 143 4.20 -1.65 19.46
CA TRP A 143 3.12 -1.01 20.24
C TRP A 143 3.60 0.26 20.93
N GLU A 144 4.79 0.27 21.52
CA GLU A 144 5.40 1.47 22.11
C GLU A 144 5.59 2.55 21.02
N PHE A 145 6.06 2.15 19.84
CA PHE A 145 6.20 3.06 18.69
C PHE A 145 4.85 3.69 18.28
N ILE A 146 3.78 2.89 18.21
CA ILE A 146 2.44 3.39 17.88
C ILE A 146 1.96 4.38 18.95
N GLU A 147 2.13 4.07 20.21
CA GLU A 147 1.73 4.94 21.32
C GLU A 147 2.46 6.29 21.28
N GLU A 148 3.79 6.26 21.12
CA GLU A 148 4.61 7.45 21.15
C GLU A 148 4.54 8.30 19.88
N LYS A 149 4.56 7.66 18.72
CA LYS A 149 4.77 8.31 17.43
C LYS A 149 3.51 8.46 16.60
N LEU A 150 2.51 7.64 16.84
CA LEU A 150 1.25 7.60 16.11
C LEU A 150 0.04 7.71 17.06
N PRO A 151 -0.04 8.74 17.94
CA PRO A 151 -1.06 8.82 18.99
C PRO A 151 -2.49 8.85 18.41
N TYR A 152 -2.66 9.34 17.20
CA TYR A 152 -3.96 9.30 16.52
C TYR A 152 -4.38 7.87 16.19
N LEU A 153 -3.46 7.05 15.69
CA LEU A 153 -3.71 5.65 15.39
C LEU A 153 -3.93 4.86 16.69
N HIS A 154 -3.08 5.11 17.70
CA HIS A 154 -3.22 4.49 19.03
C HIS A 154 -4.62 4.74 19.64
N ALA A 155 -5.15 5.96 19.53
CA ALA A 155 -6.47 6.30 20.04
C ALA A 155 -7.64 5.55 19.34
N MET A 156 -7.40 4.97 18.15
CA MET A 156 -8.38 4.16 17.42
C MET A 156 -8.30 2.66 17.77
N ILE A 157 -7.22 2.23 18.41
CA ILE A 157 -6.98 0.83 18.76
C ILE A 157 -7.52 0.57 20.18
N PRO A 158 -8.42 -0.41 20.37
CA PRO A 158 -8.88 -0.80 21.69
C PRO A 158 -7.70 -1.22 22.58
N SER A 159 -7.71 -0.80 23.84
CA SER A 159 -6.65 -1.12 24.81
C SER A 159 -6.45 -2.62 25.02
N GLU A 160 -7.49 -3.41 24.80
CA GLU A 160 -7.47 -4.87 24.86
C GLU A 160 -6.57 -5.46 23.79
N VAL A 161 -6.54 -4.83 22.61
CA VAL A 161 -5.67 -5.27 21.48
C VAL A 161 -4.20 -5.01 21.81
N VAL A 162 -3.87 -3.88 22.41
CA VAL A 162 -2.49 -3.57 22.82
C VAL A 162 -1.96 -4.57 23.87
N ARG A 163 -2.84 -5.07 24.73
CA ARG A 163 -2.48 -6.05 25.77
C ARG A 163 -2.23 -7.46 25.26
N ILE A 164 -2.56 -7.75 24.01
CA ILE A 164 -2.32 -9.07 23.40
C ILE A 164 -0.82 -9.30 23.18
N GLY A 165 0.00 -8.25 23.25
CA GLY A 165 1.44 -8.32 23.07
C GLY A 165 1.89 -8.40 21.64
N HIS A 166 2.88 -9.23 21.32
CA HIS A 166 3.33 -9.46 19.95
C HIS A 166 2.21 -10.06 19.11
N ILE A 167 2.00 -9.49 17.93
CA ILE A 167 0.96 -9.92 16.97
C ILE A 167 1.60 -10.25 15.63
N THR A 168 1.25 -11.40 15.07
CA THR A 168 1.39 -11.70 13.65
C THR A 168 0.01 -11.98 13.06
N ALA A 169 -0.29 -11.43 11.89
CA ALA A 169 -1.58 -11.61 11.27
C ALA A 169 -1.44 -11.95 9.78
N GLN A 170 -2.30 -12.84 9.30
CA GLN A 170 -2.47 -13.18 7.90
C GLN A 170 -3.95 -13.06 7.53
N GLY A 171 -4.25 -12.83 6.25
CA GLY A 171 -5.65 -12.76 5.88
C GLY A 171 -5.92 -12.04 4.57
N ASN A 172 -7.11 -11.53 4.42
CA ASN A 172 -7.48 -10.80 3.22
C ASN A 172 -8.40 -9.62 3.52
N LEU A 173 -8.24 -8.61 2.68
CA LEU A 173 -9.07 -7.42 2.61
C LEU A 173 -9.74 -7.39 1.25
N ARG A 174 -11.06 -7.38 1.24
CA ARG A 174 -11.86 -7.16 0.03
C ARG A 174 -12.78 -5.98 0.25
N SER A 175 -12.79 -5.05 -0.68
CA SER A 175 -13.75 -3.96 -0.63
C SER A 175 -14.27 -3.63 -2.02
N ASN A 176 -15.48 -3.11 -2.04
CA ASN A 176 -16.10 -2.48 -3.20
C ASN A 176 -16.67 -1.12 -2.77
N SER A 177 -17.41 -0.46 -3.65
CA SER A 177 -18.01 0.86 -3.38
C SER A 177 -19.02 0.88 -2.22
N THR A 178 -19.52 -0.27 -1.78
CA THR A 178 -20.59 -0.37 -0.79
C THR A 178 -20.21 -1.13 0.47
N GLN A 179 -19.24 -2.01 0.38
CA GLN A 179 -18.86 -2.90 1.46
C GLN A 179 -17.36 -3.16 1.49
N GLY A 180 -16.83 -3.30 2.70
CA GLY A 180 -15.49 -3.81 2.98
C GLY A 180 -15.59 -5.07 3.85
N ASN A 181 -14.80 -6.08 3.51
CA ASN A 181 -14.70 -7.32 4.27
C ASN A 181 -13.23 -7.57 4.61
N ILE A 182 -12.95 -7.76 5.87
CA ILE A 182 -11.63 -8.11 6.39
C ILE A 182 -11.75 -9.46 7.09
N THR A 183 -10.85 -10.37 6.77
CA THR A 183 -10.70 -11.63 7.48
C THR A 183 -9.24 -11.78 7.87
N LEU A 184 -8.97 -11.95 9.16
CA LEU A 184 -7.63 -12.09 9.72
C LEU A 184 -7.56 -13.32 10.60
N ASP A 185 -6.50 -14.09 10.44
CA ASP A 185 -6.00 -15.07 11.38
C ASP A 185 -4.81 -14.42 12.10
N ILE A 186 -4.94 -14.26 13.41
CA ILE A 186 -4.01 -13.52 14.25
C ILE A 186 -3.40 -14.51 15.23
N ASP A 187 -2.09 -14.55 15.28
CA ASP A 187 -1.31 -15.24 16.33
C ASP A 187 -0.67 -14.20 17.23
N SER A 188 -0.74 -14.43 18.54
CA SER A 188 -0.30 -13.46 19.54
C SER A 188 0.24 -14.15 20.79
N ASP A 189 0.88 -13.39 21.67
CA ASP A 189 1.33 -13.89 22.98
C ASP A 189 0.18 -14.41 23.85
N ALA A 190 -1.04 -13.96 23.61
CA ALA A 190 -2.24 -14.40 24.33
C ALA A 190 -2.94 -15.62 23.69
N GLY A 191 -2.54 -16.02 22.48
CA GLY A 191 -3.12 -17.12 21.72
C GLY A 191 -3.54 -16.73 20.33
N THR A 192 -4.22 -17.62 19.63
CA THR A 192 -4.68 -17.47 18.25
C THR A 192 -6.09 -16.90 18.22
N ILE A 193 -6.34 -15.93 17.34
CA ILE A 193 -7.62 -15.25 17.20
C ILE A 193 -8.01 -15.23 15.73
N GLN A 194 -9.25 -15.53 15.42
CA GLN A 194 -9.83 -15.27 14.10
C GLN A 194 -10.74 -14.03 14.18
N ALA A 195 -10.43 -13.03 13.37
CA ALA A 195 -11.21 -11.81 13.30
C ALA A 195 -11.85 -11.65 11.92
N ARG A 196 -13.13 -11.32 11.89
CA ARG A 196 -13.86 -10.95 10.67
C ARG A 196 -14.56 -9.64 10.90
N ALA A 197 -14.38 -8.71 9.98
CA ALA A 197 -15.07 -7.43 10.01
C ALA A 197 -15.74 -7.15 8.67
N ASN A 198 -16.98 -6.69 8.73
CA ASN A 198 -17.72 -6.19 7.57
C ASN A 198 -18.04 -4.72 7.84
N ILE A 199 -17.68 -3.87 6.89
CA ILE A 199 -17.90 -2.43 6.97
C ILE A 199 -18.77 -2.04 5.79
N ASP A 200 -19.87 -1.36 6.03
CA ASP A 200 -20.72 -0.80 4.97
C ASP A 200 -20.33 0.66 4.63
N ASN A 201 -20.88 1.18 3.54
CA ASN A 201 -20.64 2.55 3.10
C ASN A 201 -21.23 3.64 4.01
N LYS A 202 -22.03 3.26 5.03
CA LYS A 202 -22.57 4.16 6.06
C LYS A 202 -21.71 4.20 7.32
N GLY A 203 -20.60 3.41 7.33
CA GLY A 203 -19.70 3.30 8.48
C GLY A 203 -20.19 2.33 9.57
N TYR A 204 -21.27 1.57 9.32
CA TYR A 204 -21.64 0.47 10.21
C TYR A 204 -20.68 -0.68 10.02
N TYR A 205 -20.21 -1.23 11.12
CA TYR A 205 -19.33 -2.40 11.09
C TYR A 205 -19.92 -3.53 11.95
N THR A 206 -19.73 -4.74 11.48
CA THR A 206 -20.01 -5.96 12.23
C THR A 206 -18.72 -6.71 12.40
N THR A 207 -18.34 -7.01 13.63
CA THR A 207 -17.15 -7.81 13.94
C THR A 207 -17.55 -9.13 14.54
N HIS A 208 -16.83 -10.18 14.17
CA HIS A 208 -16.94 -11.50 14.77
C HIS A 208 -15.53 -11.96 15.13
N ILE A 209 -15.32 -12.23 16.40
CA ILE A 209 -14.03 -12.66 16.94
C ILE A 209 -14.21 -14.01 17.61
N THR A 210 -13.38 -14.97 17.26
CA THR A 210 -13.32 -16.30 17.89
C THR A 210 -11.87 -16.60 18.24
N GLY A 211 -11.62 -17.08 19.43
CA GLY A 211 -10.31 -17.47 19.95
C GLY A 211 -10.40 -18.73 20.79
#